data_1faeac48de1af22e799224427080671c
#
_entry.id   1faeac48de1af22e799224427080671c
#
_cell.length_a   1.000
_cell.length_b   1.000
_cell.length_c   1.000
_cell.angle_alpha   90.00
_cell.angle_beta   90.00
_cell.angle_gamma   90.00
#
_symmetry.space_group_name_H-M   'P 1'
#
loop_
_entity.id
_entity.type
_entity.pdbx_description
1 polymer ?
#
loop_
_entity_poly.entity_id
_entity_poly.type
_entity_poly.pdbx_seq_one_letter_code
_entity_poly.pdbx_strand_id
1 'polypeptide(L)'
;MLNRTHSQGDFNRVGAFVRAGAALLVLAATCAAQSAAGGQPVSKTSSGSGAAATYADAKAAAPAAAAPKVGEAAPDFKLPYATAEKLFMKPDEQMSLASLKGKNVILAFYPADWSGGCTTEVCTFRDTFMEFGKLNAMVLGISGDYVFSHQEWAKHHKLPFPLLSDHDHRVAKAYDSYMEQYGFNKRTVYLIDKEGVVRYVNLAFKAGDKKDYDSLRAELEKLK
;
A
#
# COMPACT_ATOMS: atom_id res chain seq x y z
N MET A 1 -55.70 -34.66 24.18
CA MET A 1 -55.04 -35.94 24.48
C MET A 1 -53.57 -35.69 24.31
N LEU A 2 -52.82 -35.52 25.41
CA LEU A 2 -51.85 -36.45 26.00
C LEU A 2 -50.64 -36.68 25.09
N ASN A 3 -49.38 -36.54 25.41
CA ASN A 3 -48.63 -36.47 26.70
C ASN A 3 -47.19 -36.02 26.37
N ARG A 4 -46.55 -35.13 27.10
CA ARG A 4 -45.43 -35.30 28.05
C ARG A 4 -44.42 -36.43 27.76
N THR A 5 -43.10 -36.09 27.72
CA THR A 5 -42.14 -36.13 28.87
C THR A 5 -40.76 -35.66 28.41
N HIS A 6 -40.17 -34.69 28.97
CA HIS A 6 -39.07 -34.64 29.97
C HIS A 6 -38.02 -35.75 29.92
N SER A 7 -36.75 -35.37 29.70
CA SER A 7 -35.63 -35.89 30.48
C SER A 7 -34.46 -34.93 30.52
N GLN A 8 -34.24 -34.37 31.68
CA GLN A 8 -32.95 -33.79 32.15
C GLN A 8 -32.03 -34.95 32.51
N GLY A 9 -30.75 -34.77 32.36
CA GLY A 9 -29.72 -35.67 32.85
C GLY A 9 -28.41 -34.93 33.06
N ASP A 10 -28.27 -34.36 34.25
CA ASP A 10 -26.99 -33.99 34.86
C ASP A 10 -26.06 -35.18 34.88
N PHE A 11 -24.75 -34.94 34.78
CA PHE A 11 -23.79 -35.45 35.75
C PHE A 11 -22.40 -34.83 35.63
N ASN A 12 -22.10 -34.03 36.64
CA ASN A 12 -20.79 -33.68 37.12
C ASN A 12 -19.90 -34.93 37.31
N ARG A 13 -18.65 -34.90 36.86
CA ARG A 13 -17.58 -35.64 37.53
C ARG A 13 -16.27 -34.86 37.51
N VAL A 14 -15.95 -34.40 38.70
CA VAL A 14 -14.66 -33.93 39.18
C VAL A 14 -13.66 -35.08 39.10
N GLY A 15 -12.49 -34.82 38.58
CA GLY A 15 -11.34 -35.71 38.64
C GLY A 15 -10.06 -34.88 38.65
N ALA A 16 -9.61 -34.56 39.88
CA ALA A 16 -8.29 -34.05 40.14
C ALA A 16 -7.25 -35.14 39.98
N PHE A 17 -6.11 -34.87 39.32
CA PHE A 17 -4.84 -35.51 39.71
C PHE A 17 -3.62 -34.80 39.06
N VAL A 18 -2.78 -34.35 39.93
CA VAL A 18 -1.31 -34.45 40.05
C VAL A 18 -0.47 -33.37 39.36
N ARG A 19 0.14 -32.60 40.24
CA ARG A 19 1.30 -31.74 40.05
C ARG A 19 2.50 -32.53 39.53
N ALA A 20 3.13 -32.07 38.46
CA ALA A 20 4.53 -32.33 38.22
C ALA A 20 5.18 -30.99 37.87
N GLY A 21 6.04 -30.51 38.75
CA GLY A 21 6.84 -29.31 38.54
C GLY A 21 7.95 -29.61 37.54
N ALA A 22 8.08 -28.73 36.56
CA ALA A 22 9.27 -28.64 35.73
C ALA A 22 9.78 -27.21 35.79
N ALA A 23 10.98 -27.08 36.33
CA ALA A 23 11.70 -25.84 36.53
C ALA A 23 11.99 -25.18 35.17
N LEU A 24 11.54 -23.94 35.01
CA LEU A 24 11.87 -23.10 33.86
C LEU A 24 13.27 -22.52 34.11
N LEU A 25 14.27 -23.06 33.41
CA LEU A 25 15.61 -22.47 33.32
C LEU A 25 15.52 -21.25 32.41
N VAL A 26 15.54 -20.06 33.01
CA VAL A 26 15.72 -18.79 32.27
C VAL A 26 17.21 -18.70 31.91
N LEU A 27 17.56 -18.98 30.64
CA LEU A 27 18.86 -18.62 30.10
C LEU A 27 18.81 -17.13 29.73
N ALA A 28 19.36 -16.29 30.60
CA ALA A 28 19.70 -14.92 30.23
C ALA A 28 20.95 -14.94 29.35
N ALA A 29 20.76 -14.75 28.05
CA ALA A 29 21.86 -14.51 27.14
C ALA A 29 22.32 -13.05 27.30
N THR A 30 23.38 -12.85 28.09
CA THR A 30 24.12 -11.60 28.18
C THR A 30 24.91 -11.38 26.89
N CYS A 31 24.56 -10.39 26.10
CA CYS A 31 25.34 -9.91 24.96
C CYS A 31 26.57 -9.18 25.51
N ALA A 32 27.71 -9.90 25.60
CA ALA A 32 29.00 -9.31 25.95
C ALA A 32 29.58 -8.60 24.74
N ALA A 33 29.69 -7.26 24.85
CA ALA A 33 30.45 -6.46 23.90
C ALA A 33 31.94 -6.82 23.97
N GLN A 34 32.49 -7.40 22.92
CA GLN A 34 33.94 -7.56 22.76
C GLN A 34 34.47 -6.38 21.96
N SER A 35 35.05 -5.43 22.72
CA SER A 35 35.92 -4.40 22.20
C SER A 35 37.32 -5.03 22.02
N ALA A 36 37.73 -5.25 20.78
CA ALA A 36 39.13 -5.57 20.47
C ALA A 36 39.70 -4.43 19.61
N ALA A 37 40.52 -3.62 20.27
CA ALA A 37 41.40 -2.67 19.63
C ALA A 37 42.51 -3.45 18.92
N GLY A 38 42.66 -3.29 17.60
CA GLY A 38 43.75 -3.81 16.79
C GLY A 38 44.00 -2.84 15.66
N GLY A 39 44.79 -1.78 15.93
CA GLY A 39 45.26 -0.86 14.90
C GLY A 39 46.34 -1.57 14.04
N GLN A 40 46.13 -1.59 12.72
CA GLN A 40 47.17 -1.84 11.78
C GLN A 40 47.38 -0.60 10.89
N PRO A 41 48.62 -0.22 10.56
CA PRO A 41 48.89 0.98 9.79
C PRO A 41 48.57 0.76 8.31
N VAL A 42 47.72 1.66 7.78
CA VAL A 42 47.42 1.71 6.35
C VAL A 42 48.60 2.28 5.61
N SER A 43 49.26 1.47 4.80
CA SER A 43 50.30 1.89 3.84
C SER A 43 49.68 2.75 2.76
N LYS A 44 50.18 3.99 2.63
CA LYS A 44 49.90 4.85 1.47
C LYS A 44 50.64 4.31 0.26
N THR A 45 49.92 3.85 -0.76
CA THR A 45 50.49 3.70 -2.11
C THR A 45 49.47 4.05 -3.17
N SER A 46 49.95 4.96 -4.02
CA SER A 46 49.64 5.24 -5.41
C SER A 46 48.26 5.75 -5.84
N SER A 47 48.32 7.01 -6.23
CA SER A 47 47.55 7.71 -7.24
C SER A 47 47.08 6.82 -8.40
N GLY A 48 45.79 6.49 -8.41
CA GLY A 48 45.03 6.12 -9.59
C GLY A 48 43.99 7.20 -9.84
N SER A 49 44.14 7.95 -10.91
CA SER A 49 43.14 8.89 -11.41
C SER A 49 41.97 8.09 -11.97
N GLY A 50 41.10 7.64 -11.08
CA GLY A 50 39.75 7.15 -11.41
C GLY A 50 38.82 8.35 -11.46
N ALA A 51 38.29 8.65 -12.65
CA ALA A 51 37.30 9.66 -12.84
C ALA A 51 36.18 9.48 -11.81
N ALA A 52 36.08 10.41 -10.88
CA ALA A 52 34.90 10.55 -10.05
C ALA A 52 33.73 10.88 -11.01
N ALA A 53 32.92 9.89 -11.33
CA ALA A 53 31.63 10.13 -11.96
C ALA A 53 30.86 11.02 -10.97
N THR A 54 30.83 12.31 -11.27
CA THR A 54 30.03 13.27 -10.56
C THR A 54 28.58 12.86 -10.75
N TYR A 55 27.83 12.73 -9.66
CA TYR A 55 26.37 12.60 -9.62
C TYR A 55 25.66 13.85 -10.17
N ALA A 56 26.24 14.51 -11.15
CA ALA A 56 25.81 15.77 -11.73
C ALA A 56 24.93 15.63 -12.98
N ASP A 57 24.66 14.41 -13.43
CA ASP A 57 23.68 14.15 -14.49
C ASP A 57 22.34 13.65 -13.90
N ALA A 58 21.87 14.31 -12.83
CA ALA A 58 20.46 14.31 -12.53
C ALA A 58 19.78 15.09 -13.66
N LYS A 59 19.34 14.35 -14.68
CA LYS A 59 18.46 14.83 -15.74
C LYS A 59 17.48 15.86 -15.14
N ALA A 60 17.59 17.12 -15.60
CA ALA A 60 16.71 18.19 -15.18
C ALA A 60 15.28 17.67 -15.13
N ALA A 61 14.67 17.74 -13.95
CA ALA A 61 13.28 17.34 -13.77
C ALA A 61 12.48 18.11 -14.80
N ALA A 62 11.80 17.41 -15.69
CA ALA A 62 10.81 18.03 -16.55
C ALA A 62 9.88 18.87 -15.67
N PRO A 63 9.44 20.06 -16.10
CA PRO A 63 8.53 20.88 -15.31
C PRO A 63 7.38 20.00 -14.83
N ALA A 64 7.00 20.12 -13.56
CA ALA A 64 5.91 19.33 -12.99
C ALA A 64 4.72 19.42 -13.95
N ALA A 65 4.36 18.30 -14.55
CA ALA A 65 3.22 18.26 -15.45
C ALA A 65 1.99 18.71 -14.66
N ALA A 66 1.19 19.58 -15.22
CA ALA A 66 -0.08 19.94 -14.58
C ALA A 66 -0.90 18.67 -14.38
N ALA A 67 -1.68 18.63 -13.29
CA ALA A 67 -2.58 17.51 -13.02
C ALA A 67 -3.40 17.15 -14.27
N PRO A 68 -3.50 15.88 -14.65
CA PRO A 68 -4.34 15.49 -15.79
C PRO A 68 -5.80 15.83 -15.48
N LYS A 69 -6.47 16.46 -16.44
CA LYS A 69 -7.84 16.95 -16.28
C LYS A 69 -8.85 15.94 -16.79
N VAL A 70 -10.10 16.11 -16.37
CA VAL A 70 -11.21 15.33 -16.91
C VAL A 70 -11.29 15.51 -18.43
N GLY A 71 -11.35 14.42 -19.16
CA GLY A 71 -11.32 14.37 -20.61
C GLY A 71 -9.94 14.16 -21.23
N GLU A 72 -8.86 14.27 -20.46
CA GLU A 72 -7.49 14.04 -20.93
C GLU A 72 -7.08 12.57 -20.74
N ALA A 73 -6.12 12.11 -21.55
CA ALA A 73 -5.51 10.80 -21.36
C ALA A 73 -4.73 10.78 -20.05
N ALA A 74 -4.96 9.75 -19.24
CA ALA A 74 -4.23 9.55 -17.99
C ALA A 74 -2.76 9.20 -18.29
N PRO A 75 -1.77 9.80 -17.61
CA PRO A 75 -0.37 9.42 -17.72
C PRO A 75 -0.17 7.94 -17.40
N ASP A 76 0.50 7.21 -18.30
CA ASP A 76 0.82 5.80 -18.04
C ASP A 76 1.93 5.70 -16.99
N PHE A 77 1.92 4.57 -16.29
CA PHE A 77 2.94 4.23 -15.31
C PHE A 77 3.23 2.73 -15.32
N LYS A 78 4.35 2.36 -14.72
CA LYS A 78 4.69 0.98 -14.45
C LYS A 78 5.37 0.92 -13.09
N LEU A 79 4.72 0.28 -12.09
CA LEU A 79 5.15 0.26 -10.70
C LEU A 79 5.16 -1.15 -10.13
N PRO A 80 6.13 -1.46 -9.25
CA PRO A 80 6.04 -2.64 -8.38
C PRO A 80 4.86 -2.48 -7.43
N TYR A 81 4.27 -3.59 -7.03
CA TYR A 81 3.11 -3.58 -6.14
C TYR A 81 3.06 -4.81 -5.23
N ALA A 82 2.21 -4.73 -4.24
CA ALA A 82 1.88 -5.83 -3.35
C ALA A 82 0.38 -6.04 -3.24
N THR A 83 -0.02 -7.29 -3.02
CA THR A 83 -1.31 -7.67 -2.48
C THR A 83 -1.11 -8.24 -1.07
N ALA A 84 -2.17 -8.58 -0.37
CA ALA A 84 -2.06 -9.29 0.90
C ALA A 84 -1.29 -10.63 0.78
N GLU A 85 -1.29 -11.26 -0.40
CA GLU A 85 -0.73 -12.60 -0.62
C GLU A 85 0.67 -12.57 -1.23
N LYS A 86 0.97 -11.59 -2.10
CA LYS A 86 2.18 -11.65 -2.94
C LYS A 86 2.79 -10.27 -3.22
N LEU A 87 4.12 -10.27 -3.38
CA LEU A 87 4.93 -9.15 -3.89
C LEU A 87 5.18 -9.32 -5.40
N PHE A 88 5.07 -8.22 -6.15
CA PHE A 88 5.28 -8.14 -7.59
C PHE A 88 6.34 -7.09 -7.88
N MET A 89 7.60 -7.50 -7.84
CA MET A 89 8.75 -6.59 -7.92
C MET A 89 9.49 -6.64 -9.26
N LYS A 90 9.42 -7.79 -9.94
CA LYS A 90 10.16 -7.96 -11.20
C LYS A 90 9.58 -7.06 -12.29
N PRO A 91 10.40 -6.56 -13.21
CA PRO A 91 9.95 -5.65 -14.26
C PRO A 91 8.78 -6.17 -15.11
N ASP A 92 8.71 -7.48 -15.34
CA ASP A 92 7.64 -8.14 -16.09
C ASP A 92 6.35 -8.36 -15.28
N GLU A 93 6.45 -8.34 -13.95
CA GLU A 93 5.31 -8.49 -13.04
C GLU A 93 4.68 -7.14 -12.62
N GLN A 94 5.36 -6.01 -12.87
CA GLN A 94 4.88 -4.69 -12.43
C GLN A 94 3.57 -4.31 -13.10
N MET A 95 2.73 -3.59 -12.35
CA MET A 95 1.45 -3.10 -12.84
C MET A 95 1.63 -1.81 -13.65
N SER A 96 1.04 -1.75 -14.83
CA SER A 96 0.94 -0.52 -15.63
C SER A 96 -0.51 -0.14 -15.87
N LEU A 97 -0.79 1.15 -16.03
CA LEU A 97 -2.13 1.60 -16.39
C LEU A 97 -2.55 1.04 -17.75
N ALA A 98 -1.63 0.98 -18.70
CA ALA A 98 -1.87 0.40 -20.02
C ALA A 98 -2.33 -1.06 -19.96
N SER A 99 -1.87 -1.85 -18.97
CA SER A 99 -2.29 -3.24 -18.79
C SER A 99 -3.72 -3.40 -18.27
N LEU A 100 -4.36 -2.31 -17.84
CA LEU A 100 -5.70 -2.27 -17.28
C LEU A 100 -6.77 -1.75 -18.25
N LYS A 101 -6.40 -1.53 -19.52
CA LYS A 101 -7.39 -1.15 -20.56
C LYS A 101 -8.58 -2.10 -20.57
N GLY A 102 -9.76 -1.57 -20.77
CA GLY A 102 -11.02 -2.32 -20.68
C GLY A 102 -11.63 -2.37 -19.28
N LYS A 103 -10.95 -1.81 -18.25
CA LYS A 103 -11.48 -1.65 -16.89
C LYS A 103 -11.53 -0.18 -16.51
N ASN A 104 -12.49 0.19 -15.69
CA ASN A 104 -12.43 1.47 -15.00
C ASN A 104 -11.40 1.35 -13.86
N VAL A 105 -10.58 2.38 -13.65
CA VAL A 105 -9.50 2.36 -12.66
C VAL A 105 -9.65 3.54 -11.72
N ILE A 106 -9.66 3.25 -10.41
CA ILE A 106 -9.61 4.27 -9.37
C ILE A 106 -8.18 4.30 -8.84
N LEU A 107 -7.47 5.42 -9.06
CA LEU A 107 -6.16 5.67 -8.45
C LEU A 107 -6.38 6.46 -7.16
N ALA A 108 -6.05 5.87 -6.03
CA ALA A 108 -6.11 6.49 -4.72
C ALA A 108 -4.68 6.76 -4.22
N PHE A 109 -4.21 8.00 -4.39
CA PHE A 109 -2.94 8.44 -3.82
C PHE A 109 -3.12 8.80 -2.35
N TYR A 110 -2.23 8.31 -1.50
CA TYR A 110 -2.26 8.58 -0.07
C TYR A 110 -0.86 8.82 0.50
N PRO A 111 -0.73 9.53 1.64
CA PRO A 111 0.56 9.88 2.23
C PRO A 111 1.44 8.71 2.62
N ALA A 112 0.95 7.79 3.46
CA ALA A 112 1.78 6.73 4.01
C ALA A 112 0.93 5.58 4.59
N ASP A 113 1.44 4.36 4.48
CA ASP A 113 0.92 3.18 5.18
C ASP A 113 0.88 3.43 6.70
N TRP A 114 0.03 2.70 7.42
CA TRP A 114 -0.08 2.71 8.88
C TRP A 114 -0.54 4.03 9.51
N SER A 115 -0.70 5.12 8.73
CA SER A 115 -1.25 6.37 9.25
C SER A 115 -2.77 6.28 9.42
N GLY A 116 -3.31 6.92 10.47
CA GLY A 116 -4.74 6.81 10.81
C GLY A 116 -5.69 7.23 9.69
N GLY A 117 -5.41 8.36 9.02
CA GLY A 117 -6.23 8.84 7.92
C GLY A 117 -6.15 7.95 6.67
N CYS A 118 -4.97 7.40 6.36
CA CYS A 118 -4.81 6.49 5.22
C CYS A 118 -5.47 5.13 5.51
N THR A 119 -5.39 4.66 6.76
CA THR A 119 -6.11 3.46 7.19
C THR A 119 -7.61 3.62 7.03
N THR A 120 -8.17 4.78 7.42
CA THR A 120 -9.60 5.08 7.18
C THR A 120 -9.93 5.01 5.69
N GLU A 121 -9.10 5.59 4.82
CA GLU A 121 -9.33 5.60 3.37
C GLU A 121 -9.36 4.20 2.78
N VAL A 122 -8.29 3.42 2.98
CA VAL A 122 -8.19 2.07 2.37
C VAL A 122 -9.23 1.11 2.95
N CYS A 123 -9.58 1.23 4.23
CA CYS A 123 -10.67 0.45 4.82
C CYS A 123 -12.03 0.84 4.24
N THR A 124 -12.28 2.12 3.96
CA THR A 124 -13.51 2.55 3.29
C THR A 124 -13.58 2.01 1.86
N PHE A 125 -12.48 2.07 1.11
CA PHE A 125 -12.41 1.42 -0.22
C PHE A 125 -12.58 -0.09 -0.15
N ARG A 126 -12.00 -0.77 0.85
CA ARG A 126 -12.21 -2.20 1.09
C ARG A 126 -13.70 -2.52 1.29
N ASP A 127 -14.35 -1.79 2.16
CA ASP A 127 -15.73 -2.05 2.56
C ASP A 127 -16.73 -1.79 1.41
N THR A 128 -16.36 -0.91 0.46
CA THR A 128 -17.12 -0.63 -0.77
C THR A 128 -16.62 -1.38 -2.01
N PHE A 129 -15.57 -2.20 -1.87
CA PHE A 129 -14.88 -2.85 -3.00
C PHE A 129 -15.80 -3.69 -3.88
N MET A 130 -16.72 -4.45 -3.29
CA MET A 130 -17.65 -5.29 -4.04
C MET A 130 -18.62 -4.48 -4.90
N GLU A 131 -18.93 -3.25 -4.48
CA GLU A 131 -19.79 -2.34 -5.24
C GLU A 131 -19.06 -1.79 -6.47
N PHE A 132 -17.80 -1.40 -6.30
CA PHE A 132 -16.94 -0.95 -7.41
C PHE A 132 -16.68 -2.08 -8.42
N GLY A 133 -16.47 -3.31 -7.96
CA GLY A 133 -16.31 -4.48 -8.81
C GLY A 133 -17.51 -4.74 -9.73
N LYS A 134 -18.74 -4.52 -9.23
CA LYS A 134 -19.97 -4.61 -10.04
C LYS A 134 -20.02 -3.56 -11.16
N LEU A 135 -19.27 -2.48 -11.02
CA LEU A 135 -19.14 -1.40 -12.00
C LEU A 135 -17.87 -1.58 -12.89
N ASN A 136 -17.29 -2.78 -12.90
CA ASN A 136 -16.05 -3.09 -13.60
C ASN A 136 -14.90 -2.13 -13.24
N ALA A 137 -14.84 -1.71 -11.97
CA ALA A 137 -13.79 -0.81 -11.50
C ALA A 137 -12.78 -1.57 -10.61
N MET A 138 -11.51 -1.21 -10.79
CA MET A 138 -10.39 -1.67 -9.97
C MET A 138 -9.86 -0.50 -9.15
N VAL A 139 -9.65 -0.72 -7.85
CA VAL A 139 -9.00 0.24 -6.97
C VAL A 139 -7.51 -0.04 -6.91
N LEU A 140 -6.68 0.98 -7.04
CA LEU A 140 -5.23 0.94 -6.85
C LEU A 140 -4.84 1.98 -5.80
N GLY A 141 -4.31 1.53 -4.66
CA GLY A 141 -3.69 2.44 -3.69
C GLY A 141 -2.26 2.77 -4.12
N ILE A 142 -1.84 4.03 -4.00
CA ILE A 142 -0.50 4.46 -4.44
C ILE A 142 0.14 5.36 -3.38
N SER A 143 1.30 4.95 -2.88
CA SER A 143 2.13 5.79 -2.00
C SER A 143 3.62 5.63 -2.28
N GLY A 144 4.45 6.41 -1.59
CA GLY A 144 5.91 6.28 -1.64
C GLY A 144 6.48 5.15 -0.78
N ASP A 145 5.65 4.42 -0.05
CA ASP A 145 6.10 3.31 0.78
C ASP A 145 6.59 2.12 -0.06
N TYR A 146 7.44 1.28 0.54
CA TYR A 146 7.95 0.08 -0.12
C TYR A 146 6.90 -1.03 -0.16
N VAL A 147 6.99 -1.88 -1.17
CA VAL A 147 6.10 -3.05 -1.36
C VAL A 147 6.03 -3.97 -0.14
N PHE A 148 7.09 -4.03 0.67
CA PHE A 148 7.11 -4.82 1.91
C PHE A 148 6.17 -4.26 2.96
N SER A 149 6.12 -2.92 3.13
CA SER A 149 5.16 -2.25 3.99
C SER A 149 3.74 -2.46 3.46
N HIS A 150 3.53 -2.24 2.17
CA HIS A 150 2.26 -2.47 1.49
C HIS A 150 1.70 -3.87 1.74
N GLN A 151 2.54 -4.91 1.61
CA GLN A 151 2.09 -6.29 1.82
C GLN A 151 1.61 -6.52 3.25
N GLU A 152 2.40 -6.13 4.25
CA GLU A 152 2.03 -6.34 5.64
C GLU A 152 0.82 -5.51 6.04
N TRP A 153 0.71 -4.28 5.52
CA TRP A 153 -0.44 -3.44 5.76
C TRP A 153 -1.71 -3.97 5.07
N ALA A 154 -1.59 -4.46 3.83
CA ALA A 154 -2.67 -5.11 3.11
C ALA A 154 -3.16 -6.38 3.82
N LYS A 155 -2.25 -7.21 4.34
CA LYS A 155 -2.59 -8.38 5.18
C LYS A 155 -3.34 -7.97 6.44
N HIS A 156 -2.79 -6.99 7.18
CA HIS A 156 -3.37 -6.55 8.45
C HIS A 156 -4.81 -6.05 8.28
N HIS A 157 -5.06 -5.25 7.25
CA HIS A 157 -6.37 -4.68 6.96
C HIS A 157 -7.23 -5.51 6.01
N LYS A 158 -6.74 -6.67 5.53
CA LYS A 158 -7.42 -7.56 4.58
C LYS A 158 -7.88 -6.81 3.32
N LEU A 159 -6.98 -6.03 2.74
CA LEU A 159 -7.28 -5.24 1.56
C LEU A 159 -7.41 -6.15 0.32
N PRO A 160 -8.53 -6.09 -0.43
CA PRO A 160 -8.77 -6.94 -1.60
C PRO A 160 -8.21 -6.35 -2.90
N PHE A 161 -7.45 -5.27 -2.83
CA PHE A 161 -6.89 -4.55 -3.97
C PHE A 161 -5.39 -4.32 -3.80
N PRO A 162 -4.64 -4.14 -4.89
CA PRO A 162 -3.20 -3.93 -4.85
C PRO A 162 -2.81 -2.53 -4.35
N LEU A 163 -1.65 -2.47 -3.69
CA LEU A 163 -0.97 -1.25 -3.29
C LEU A 163 0.32 -1.11 -4.10
N LEU A 164 0.47 0.00 -4.80
CA LEU A 164 1.57 0.30 -5.73
C LEU A 164 2.61 1.19 -5.04
N SER A 165 3.88 0.82 -5.18
CA SER A 165 5.02 1.52 -4.60
C SER A 165 5.61 2.50 -5.61
N ASP A 166 5.30 3.78 -5.46
CA ASP A 166 5.85 4.91 -6.22
C ASP A 166 6.96 5.59 -5.41
N HIS A 167 8.00 4.81 -5.06
CA HIS A 167 9.03 5.24 -4.12
C HIS A 167 9.82 6.48 -4.57
N ASP A 168 9.99 6.68 -5.85
CA ASP A 168 10.62 7.87 -6.44
C ASP A 168 9.63 9.02 -6.71
N HIS A 169 8.36 8.82 -6.36
CA HIS A 169 7.25 9.77 -6.50
C HIS A 169 7.03 10.31 -7.93
N ARG A 170 7.55 9.62 -8.95
CA ARG A 170 7.41 10.06 -10.34
C ARG A 170 5.97 10.04 -10.82
N VAL A 171 5.19 9.04 -10.40
CA VAL A 171 3.77 8.93 -10.76
C VAL A 171 2.97 9.96 -9.97
N ALA A 172 3.21 10.10 -8.68
CA ALA A 172 2.56 11.13 -7.88
C ALA A 172 2.82 12.56 -8.41
N LYS A 173 4.04 12.84 -8.92
CA LYS A 173 4.37 14.11 -9.58
C LYS A 173 3.60 14.29 -10.89
N ALA A 174 3.48 13.23 -11.71
CA ALA A 174 2.74 13.28 -12.96
C ALA A 174 1.23 13.50 -12.78
N TYR A 175 0.71 13.16 -11.61
CA TYR A 175 -0.70 13.33 -11.23
C TYR A 175 -0.94 14.50 -10.26
N ASP A 176 0.02 15.43 -10.10
CA ASP A 176 -0.02 16.50 -9.09
C ASP A 176 -0.43 16.01 -7.68
N SER A 177 0.00 14.82 -7.35
CA SER A 177 -0.33 14.14 -6.09
C SER A 177 0.84 14.12 -5.10
N TYR A 178 1.93 14.83 -5.38
CA TYR A 178 3.13 14.88 -4.54
C TYR A 178 3.22 16.20 -3.77
N MET A 179 3.67 16.13 -2.52
CA MET A 179 4.00 17.29 -1.68
C MET A 179 5.50 17.36 -1.45
N GLU A 180 6.19 18.19 -2.25
CA GLU A 180 7.65 18.37 -2.20
C GLU A 180 8.16 18.68 -0.79
N GLN A 181 7.45 19.57 -0.08
CA GLN A 181 7.84 20.02 1.25
C GLN A 181 7.80 18.94 2.34
N TYR A 182 7.04 17.87 2.12
CA TYR A 182 6.86 16.79 3.10
C TYR A 182 7.43 15.46 2.63
N GLY A 183 7.76 15.31 1.35
CA GLY A 183 8.29 14.06 0.80
C GLY A 183 7.30 12.92 0.70
N PHE A 184 6.00 13.19 0.66
CA PHE A 184 4.95 12.18 0.53
C PHE A 184 3.78 12.66 -0.33
N ASN A 185 2.85 11.76 -0.64
CA ASN A 185 1.73 12.08 -1.52
C ASN A 185 0.66 12.91 -0.80
N LYS A 186 -0.01 13.78 -1.57
CA LYS A 186 -1.33 14.32 -1.22
C LYS A 186 -2.34 13.18 -1.21
N ARG A 187 -3.46 13.39 -0.55
CA ARG A 187 -4.61 12.50 -0.70
C ARG A 187 -5.44 12.96 -1.89
N THR A 188 -5.30 12.26 -3.02
CA THR A 188 -5.98 12.57 -4.27
C THR A 188 -6.58 11.31 -4.88
N VAL A 189 -7.72 11.46 -5.55
CA VAL A 189 -8.38 10.33 -6.20
C VAL A 189 -8.68 10.70 -7.66
N TYR A 190 -8.34 9.78 -8.56
CA TYR A 190 -8.66 9.85 -9.98
C TYR A 190 -9.52 8.66 -10.37
N LEU A 191 -10.51 8.88 -11.24
CA LEU A 191 -11.24 7.83 -11.94
C LEU A 191 -10.85 7.89 -13.41
N ILE A 192 -10.41 6.75 -13.94
CA ILE A 192 -9.97 6.56 -15.32
C ILE A 192 -10.90 5.52 -15.95
N ASP A 193 -11.38 5.78 -17.15
CA ASP A 193 -12.26 4.87 -17.87
C ASP A 193 -11.52 3.73 -18.58
N LYS A 194 -12.28 2.88 -19.25
CA LYS A 194 -11.81 1.72 -20.01
C LYS A 194 -10.84 2.06 -21.13
N GLU A 195 -10.91 3.28 -21.67
CA GLU A 195 -10.08 3.82 -22.74
C GLU A 195 -8.80 4.48 -22.21
N GLY A 196 -8.70 4.70 -20.89
CA GLY A 196 -7.56 5.37 -20.26
C GLY A 196 -7.73 6.88 -20.15
N VAL A 197 -8.95 7.39 -20.20
CA VAL A 197 -9.28 8.82 -20.10
C VAL A 197 -9.74 9.15 -18.67
N VAL A 198 -9.26 10.26 -18.13
CA VAL A 198 -9.66 10.75 -16.81
C VAL A 198 -11.12 11.20 -16.83
N ARG A 199 -11.94 10.67 -15.95
CA ARG A 199 -13.38 10.98 -15.81
C ARG A 199 -13.75 11.69 -14.52
N TYR A 200 -12.91 11.57 -13.49
CA TYR A 200 -13.08 12.29 -12.23
C TYR A 200 -11.72 12.60 -11.61
N VAL A 201 -11.63 13.73 -10.96
CA VAL A 201 -10.45 14.18 -10.20
C VAL A 201 -10.90 14.82 -8.90
N ASN A 202 -10.33 14.38 -7.77
CA ASN A 202 -10.45 15.05 -6.48
C ASN A 202 -9.04 15.22 -5.89
N LEU A 203 -8.49 16.43 -5.95
CA LEU A 203 -7.15 16.76 -5.46
C LEU A 203 -7.09 17.03 -3.95
N ALA A 204 -8.22 16.99 -3.27
CA ALA A 204 -8.33 17.22 -1.81
C ALA A 204 -9.27 16.20 -1.17
N PHE A 205 -9.17 14.94 -1.58
CA PHE A 205 -10.02 13.85 -1.13
C PHE A 205 -9.92 13.64 0.39
N LYS A 206 -11.05 13.47 1.05
CA LYS A 206 -11.14 13.32 2.51
C LYS A 206 -11.52 11.91 2.89
N ALA A 207 -10.60 11.19 3.52
CA ALA A 207 -10.77 9.79 3.91
C ALA A 207 -12.01 9.50 4.77
N GLY A 208 -12.46 10.46 5.58
CA GLY A 208 -13.63 10.32 6.46
C GLY A 208 -14.91 10.97 5.93
N ASP A 209 -14.89 11.58 4.74
CA ASP A 209 -16.06 12.27 4.20
C ASP A 209 -16.80 11.39 3.18
N LYS A 210 -17.96 10.88 3.59
CA LYS A 210 -18.81 10.05 2.72
C LYS A 210 -19.14 10.72 1.37
N LYS A 211 -19.22 12.06 1.34
CA LYS A 211 -19.57 12.79 0.11
C LYS A 211 -18.53 12.60 -0.99
N ASP A 212 -17.25 12.49 -0.63
CA ASP A 212 -16.19 12.28 -1.61
C ASP A 212 -16.32 10.90 -2.28
N TYR A 213 -16.65 9.87 -1.51
CA TYR A 213 -16.91 8.51 -2.04
C TYR A 213 -18.20 8.45 -2.84
N ASP A 214 -19.28 9.11 -2.40
CA ASP A 214 -20.55 9.18 -3.13
C ASP A 214 -20.36 9.89 -4.48
N SER A 215 -19.56 10.97 -4.52
CA SER A 215 -19.23 11.69 -5.76
C SER A 215 -18.45 10.82 -6.73
N LEU A 216 -17.41 10.12 -6.24
CA LEU A 216 -16.64 9.17 -7.03
C LEU A 216 -17.53 8.06 -7.61
N ARG A 217 -18.41 7.50 -6.78
CA ARG A 217 -19.35 6.46 -7.17
C ARG A 217 -20.32 6.95 -8.26
N ALA A 218 -20.88 8.15 -8.08
CA ALA A 218 -21.81 8.74 -9.06
C ALA A 218 -21.16 8.92 -10.44
N GLU A 219 -19.88 9.31 -10.49
CA GLU A 219 -19.14 9.41 -11.76
C GLU A 219 -18.83 8.02 -12.34
N LEU A 220 -18.47 7.05 -11.53
CA LEU A 220 -18.25 5.68 -11.97
C LEU A 220 -19.53 5.04 -12.54
N GLU A 221 -20.69 5.32 -11.97
CA GLU A 221 -21.98 4.80 -12.44
C GLU A 221 -22.34 5.28 -13.84
N LYS A 222 -21.81 6.42 -14.28
CA LYS A 222 -21.98 6.94 -15.65
C LYS A 222 -21.14 6.17 -16.69
N LEU A 223 -20.18 5.35 -16.25
CA LEU A 223 -19.25 4.60 -17.11
C LEU A 223 -19.68 3.15 -17.37
N LYS A 224 -20.92 2.81 -17.07
CA LYS A 224 -21.51 1.46 -17.29
C LYS A 224 -21.58 1.09 -18.75
#